data_a964e6978420f53584943c95d0e9f015
#
_entry.id   a964e6978420f53584943c95d0e9f015
#
_cell.length_a   1.000
_cell.length_b   1.000
_cell.length_c   1.000
_cell.angle_alpha   90.00
_cell.angle_beta   90.00
_cell.angle_gamma   90.00
#
_symmetry.space_group_name_H-M   'P 1'
#
loop_
_entity.id
_entity.type
_entity.pdbx_description
1 polymer ?
#
loop_
_entity_poly.entity_id
_entity_poly.type
_entity_poly.pdbx_seq_one_letter_code
_entity_poly.pdbx_strand_id
1 'polypeptide(L)'
;MLRAILTLLAGGALAQALPLLLGPWLTRLYSPSDFGHFHLFSAVAANLAVIACARYEFALPLAQSDDEARALRTLCLRLLVLTVALTTVGALAWAAWRSQPWALWLPAAVGALGLVSLATLNATRAERYRGLAAARVLQHGGGALLQAAAGAVQAGWAGVTGLVVAPILAALAALAALGWPGPAGAPRAQWQAAARVHISFPLLNTPHAFLGALQDTLALALIAAALGPAAAGAWGLALRYLKAPATLVGGAVSQVLYPRLVQFGATGAGCTSAARALVLRTMALLALLATPLVAGLWWLGPGLFAWAFGPEWEAAGGLARALALYIGLHFVASPLGVVTLAWQAQAWALKLALVGQAVFVVALALGLAWGGLAGAGWAVSGAMALYFGWYFSRLARWPLAATAGPVVAAPVAPAHVIGGAP
;
A
#
# COMPACT_ATOMS: atom_id res chain seq x y z
N MET A 1 26.48 -0.37 4.19
CA MET A 1 25.20 -1.08 4.07
C MET A 1 24.32 -0.96 5.32
N LEU A 2 24.76 -1.36 6.51
CA LEU A 2 23.97 -1.29 7.76
C LEU A 2 23.42 0.12 8.07
N ARG A 3 24.25 1.17 7.97
CA ARG A 3 23.82 2.57 8.19
C ARG A 3 22.70 3.00 7.23
N ALA A 4 22.76 2.59 5.96
CA ALA A 4 21.71 2.89 4.97
C ALA A 4 20.40 2.20 5.33
N ILE A 5 20.46 0.93 5.73
CA ILE A 5 19.28 0.15 6.19
C ILE A 5 18.66 0.81 7.42
N LEU A 6 19.45 1.14 8.43
CA LEU A 6 18.96 1.80 9.64
C LEU A 6 18.34 3.17 9.35
N THR A 7 18.95 3.97 8.45
CA THR A 7 18.40 5.27 8.04
C THR A 7 17.05 5.11 7.35
N LEU A 8 16.89 4.14 6.46
CA LEU A 8 15.61 3.88 5.78
C LEU A 8 14.55 3.34 6.73
N LEU A 9 14.93 2.46 7.65
CA LEU A 9 14.01 1.92 8.67
C LEU A 9 13.53 3.02 9.62
N ALA A 10 14.45 3.83 10.15
CA ALA A 10 14.12 4.94 11.05
C ALA A 10 13.24 5.99 10.34
N GLY A 11 13.61 6.37 9.11
CA GLY A 11 12.81 7.29 8.29
C GLY A 11 11.43 6.73 7.97
N GLY A 12 11.33 5.45 7.65
CA GLY A 12 10.04 4.77 7.39
C GLY A 12 9.17 4.68 8.65
N ALA A 13 9.74 4.35 9.80
CA ALA A 13 9.03 4.30 11.08
C ALA A 13 8.51 5.68 11.48
N LEU A 14 9.35 6.71 11.39
CA LEU A 14 8.96 8.10 11.70
C LEU A 14 7.88 8.61 10.74
N ALA A 15 8.01 8.32 9.44
CA ALA A 15 7.04 8.68 8.42
C ALA A 15 5.66 8.08 8.67
N GLN A 16 5.57 6.88 9.27
CA GLN A 16 4.31 6.25 9.63
C GLN A 16 3.80 6.67 11.01
N ALA A 17 4.69 6.87 11.99
CA ALA A 17 4.32 7.23 13.35
C ALA A 17 3.73 8.65 13.42
N LEU A 18 4.34 9.65 12.74
CA LEU A 18 3.88 11.04 12.80
C LEU A 18 2.40 11.22 12.41
N PRO A 19 1.91 10.70 11.28
CA PRO A 19 0.49 10.82 10.93
C PRO A 19 -0.46 10.10 11.90
N LEU A 20 0.00 9.01 12.55
CA LEU A 20 -0.79 8.30 13.55
C LEU A 20 -0.85 9.09 14.87
N LEU A 21 0.26 9.66 15.31
CA LEU A 21 0.33 10.46 16.52
C LEU A 21 -0.44 11.79 16.42
N LEU A 22 -0.42 12.40 15.24
CA LEU A 22 -1.15 13.64 14.97
C LEU A 22 -2.65 13.43 14.71
N GLY A 23 -3.07 12.21 14.43
CA GLY A 23 -4.46 11.90 14.11
C GLY A 23 -5.48 12.32 15.15
N PRO A 24 -5.28 12.04 16.47
CA PRO A 24 -6.19 12.51 17.53
C PRO A 24 -6.33 14.03 17.60
N TRP A 25 -5.31 14.77 17.18
CA TRP A 25 -5.40 16.21 17.08
C TRP A 25 -6.13 16.65 15.79
N LEU A 26 -5.82 16.02 14.67
CA LEU A 26 -6.51 16.29 13.39
C LEU A 26 -8.02 16.04 13.49
N THR A 27 -8.46 15.00 14.19
CA THR A 27 -9.88 14.70 14.37
C THR A 27 -10.65 15.70 15.23
N ARG A 28 -9.95 16.55 15.96
CA ARG A 28 -10.54 17.69 16.71
C ARG A 28 -10.58 18.95 15.88
N LEU A 29 -9.83 19.03 14.78
CA LEU A 29 -9.77 20.18 13.88
C LEU A 29 -10.69 20.04 12.67
N TYR A 30 -11.04 18.81 12.28
CA TYR A 30 -11.80 18.49 11.09
C TYR A 30 -12.95 17.55 11.40
N SER A 31 -14.08 17.76 10.73
CA SER A 31 -15.26 16.92 10.91
C SER A 31 -15.10 15.52 10.28
N PRO A 32 -15.92 14.54 10.69
CA PRO A 32 -15.97 13.24 10.02
C PRO A 32 -16.27 13.33 8.52
N SER A 33 -17.07 14.33 8.09
CA SER A 33 -17.38 14.57 6.69
C SER A 33 -16.15 15.05 5.91
N ASP A 34 -15.34 15.95 6.47
CA ASP A 34 -14.09 16.42 5.85
C ASP A 34 -13.13 15.27 5.65
N PHE A 35 -12.98 14.42 6.66
CA PHE A 35 -12.18 13.19 6.56
C PHE A 35 -12.72 12.21 5.51
N GLY A 36 -14.04 12.10 5.35
CA GLY A 36 -14.67 11.29 4.33
C GLY A 36 -14.29 11.71 2.92
N HIS A 37 -14.43 13.00 2.63
CA HIS A 37 -14.00 13.56 1.36
C HIS A 37 -12.50 13.39 1.15
N PHE A 38 -11.68 13.62 2.19
CA PHE A 38 -10.24 13.45 2.13
C PHE A 38 -9.83 11.99 1.88
N HIS A 39 -10.43 11.02 2.58
CA HIS A 39 -10.12 9.61 2.38
C HIS A 39 -10.51 9.13 0.98
N LEU A 40 -11.70 9.54 0.48
CA LEU A 40 -12.12 9.22 -0.88
C LEU A 40 -11.18 9.84 -1.91
N PHE A 41 -10.87 11.14 -1.77
CA PHE A 41 -9.89 11.83 -2.61
C PHE A 41 -8.54 11.12 -2.63
N SER A 42 -8.01 10.80 -1.45
CA SER A 42 -6.70 10.16 -1.30
C SER A 42 -6.66 8.76 -1.92
N ALA A 43 -7.75 7.97 -1.76
CA ALA A 43 -7.85 6.65 -2.36
C ALA A 43 -7.89 6.73 -3.90
N VAL A 44 -8.69 7.63 -4.45
CA VAL A 44 -8.75 7.86 -5.91
C VAL A 44 -7.41 8.37 -6.44
N ALA A 45 -6.80 9.37 -5.77
CA ALA A 45 -5.50 9.91 -6.17
C ALA A 45 -4.39 8.85 -6.13
N ALA A 46 -4.34 8.03 -5.07
CA ALA A 46 -3.37 6.94 -4.94
C ALA A 46 -3.57 5.87 -6.02
N ASN A 47 -4.83 5.49 -6.31
CA ASN A 47 -5.15 4.51 -7.34
C ASN A 47 -4.73 5.00 -8.74
N LEU A 48 -5.03 6.26 -9.08
CA LEU A 48 -4.58 6.87 -10.33
C LEU A 48 -3.06 7.05 -10.39
N ALA A 49 -2.41 7.41 -9.29
CA ALA A 49 -0.95 7.54 -9.22
C ALA A 49 -0.23 6.20 -9.45
N VAL A 50 -0.83 5.07 -9.03
CA VAL A 50 -0.28 3.72 -9.28
C VAL A 50 -0.12 3.44 -10.77
N ILE A 51 -1.02 3.95 -11.61
CA ILE A 51 -0.97 3.75 -13.08
C ILE A 51 -0.34 4.92 -13.83
N ALA A 52 0.04 5.99 -13.14
CA ALA A 52 0.45 7.26 -13.74
C ALA A 52 1.63 7.14 -14.72
N CYS A 53 2.59 6.27 -14.43
CA CYS A 53 3.72 5.93 -15.31
C CYS A 53 3.60 4.52 -15.91
N ALA A 54 2.40 3.89 -15.83
CA ALA A 54 2.18 2.49 -16.22
C ALA A 54 3.23 1.53 -15.62
N ARG A 55 3.73 1.83 -14.41
CA ARG A 55 4.74 1.07 -13.67
C ARG A 55 6.11 0.94 -14.35
N TYR A 56 6.35 1.65 -15.44
CA TYR A 56 7.68 1.70 -16.08
C TYR A 56 8.76 2.31 -15.18
N GLU A 57 8.40 3.13 -14.20
CA GLU A 57 9.34 3.65 -13.22
C GLU A 57 10.07 2.54 -12.45
N PHE A 58 9.45 1.36 -12.27
CA PHE A 58 10.08 0.20 -11.62
C PHE A 58 11.18 -0.46 -12.45
N ALA A 59 11.28 -0.14 -13.75
CA ALA A 59 12.39 -0.58 -14.58
C ALA A 59 13.65 0.29 -14.39
N LEU A 60 13.55 1.51 -13.81
CA LEU A 60 14.71 2.40 -13.62
C LEU A 60 15.87 1.78 -12.85
N PRO A 61 15.66 1.09 -11.70
CA PRO A 61 16.76 0.42 -11.01
C PRO A 61 17.39 -0.73 -11.79
N LEU A 62 16.69 -1.26 -12.82
CA LEU A 62 17.16 -2.35 -13.66
C LEU A 62 17.92 -1.87 -14.91
N ALA A 63 17.84 -0.58 -15.22
CA ALA A 63 18.46 0.00 -16.42
C ALA A 63 19.99 -0.18 -16.40
N GLN A 64 20.53 -0.78 -17.47
CA GLN A 64 21.95 -1.13 -17.59
C GLN A 64 22.81 0.08 -18.00
N SER A 65 22.22 1.11 -18.61
CA SER A 65 22.93 2.32 -19.03
C SER A 65 22.18 3.59 -18.63
N ASP A 66 22.89 4.72 -18.66
CA ASP A 66 22.26 6.01 -18.39
C ASP A 66 21.35 6.48 -19.53
N ASP A 67 21.63 6.03 -20.76
CA ASP A 67 20.76 6.30 -21.93
C ASP A 67 19.45 5.55 -21.83
N GLU A 68 19.47 4.28 -21.41
CA GLU A 68 18.25 3.51 -21.11
C GLU A 68 17.43 4.15 -19.98
N ALA A 69 18.10 4.55 -18.88
CA ALA A 69 17.43 5.24 -17.80
C ALA A 69 16.84 6.60 -18.24
N ARG A 70 17.51 7.33 -19.14
CA ARG A 70 17.00 8.57 -19.74
C ARG A 70 15.75 8.28 -20.61
N ALA A 71 15.79 7.22 -21.40
CA ALA A 71 14.67 6.77 -22.22
C ALA A 71 13.46 6.39 -21.37
N LEU A 72 13.64 5.62 -20.28
CA LEU A 72 12.60 5.26 -19.32
C LEU A 72 12.02 6.50 -18.61
N ARG A 73 12.86 7.43 -18.17
CA ARG A 73 12.39 8.71 -17.56
C ARG A 73 11.53 9.50 -18.54
N THR A 74 11.95 9.58 -19.80
CA THR A 74 11.19 10.27 -20.85
C THR A 74 9.83 9.63 -21.06
N LEU A 75 9.78 8.29 -21.12
CA LEU A 75 8.54 7.52 -21.25
C LEU A 75 7.62 7.79 -20.04
N CYS A 76 8.15 7.64 -18.83
CA CYS A 76 7.37 7.85 -17.60
C CYS A 76 6.78 9.26 -17.51
N LEU A 77 7.56 10.31 -17.83
CA LEU A 77 7.07 11.69 -17.82
C LEU A 77 5.98 11.93 -18.85
N ARG A 78 6.08 11.33 -20.05
CA ARG A 78 5.03 11.43 -21.08
C ARG A 78 3.73 10.76 -20.63
N LEU A 79 3.83 9.55 -20.06
CA LEU A 79 2.68 8.84 -19.51
C LEU A 79 2.07 9.60 -18.33
N LEU A 80 2.89 10.16 -17.47
CA LEU A 80 2.43 10.99 -16.35
C LEU A 80 1.66 12.22 -16.84
N VAL A 81 2.18 12.95 -17.82
CA VAL A 81 1.49 14.11 -18.43
C VAL A 81 0.14 13.68 -19.03
N LEU A 82 0.10 12.55 -19.75
CA LEU A 82 -1.14 12.01 -20.30
C LEU A 82 -2.13 11.65 -19.19
N THR A 83 -1.67 10.96 -18.14
CA THR A 83 -2.53 10.59 -17.00
C THR A 83 -3.06 11.82 -16.27
N VAL A 84 -2.22 12.84 -16.05
CA VAL A 84 -2.63 14.12 -15.43
C VAL A 84 -3.65 14.81 -16.32
N ALA A 85 -3.46 14.87 -17.64
CA ALA A 85 -4.41 15.47 -18.57
C ALA A 85 -5.78 14.75 -18.55
N LEU A 86 -5.78 13.41 -18.58
CA LEU A 86 -7.00 12.60 -18.47
C LEU A 86 -7.68 12.79 -17.09
N THR A 87 -6.90 12.85 -16.02
CA THR A 87 -7.41 13.14 -14.67
C THR A 87 -8.01 14.54 -14.59
N THR A 88 -7.43 15.52 -15.29
CA THR A 88 -7.98 16.89 -15.33
C THR A 88 -9.36 16.90 -15.98
N VAL A 89 -9.51 16.24 -17.13
CA VAL A 89 -10.82 16.13 -17.79
C VAL A 89 -11.83 15.42 -16.88
N GLY A 90 -11.44 14.31 -16.27
CA GLY A 90 -12.30 13.58 -15.33
C GLY A 90 -12.67 14.40 -14.08
N ALA A 91 -11.72 15.16 -13.52
CA ALA A 91 -11.94 16.01 -12.35
C ALA A 91 -12.88 17.17 -12.67
N LEU A 92 -12.74 17.80 -13.83
CA LEU A 92 -13.66 18.87 -14.29
C LEU A 92 -15.07 18.32 -14.49
N ALA A 93 -15.22 17.18 -15.15
CA ALA A 93 -16.51 16.53 -15.34
C ALA A 93 -17.17 16.15 -13.99
N TRP A 94 -16.39 15.59 -13.08
CA TRP A 94 -16.87 15.24 -11.74
C TRP A 94 -17.28 16.45 -10.92
N ALA A 95 -16.46 17.51 -10.90
CA ALA A 95 -16.74 18.73 -10.18
C ALA A 95 -18.01 19.43 -10.70
N ALA A 96 -18.21 19.45 -12.02
CA ALA A 96 -19.42 19.98 -12.66
C ALA A 96 -20.67 19.15 -12.31
N TRP A 97 -20.54 17.80 -12.32
CA TRP A 97 -21.69 16.92 -12.08
C TRP A 97 -22.10 16.85 -10.61
N ARG A 98 -21.13 16.80 -9.70
CA ARG A 98 -21.38 16.58 -8.26
C ARG A 98 -21.24 17.83 -7.41
N SER A 99 -20.87 18.98 -8.01
CA SER A 99 -20.59 20.25 -7.30
C SER A 99 -19.56 20.07 -6.16
N GLN A 100 -18.53 19.24 -6.39
CA GLN A 100 -17.50 18.93 -5.40
C GLN A 100 -16.16 19.53 -5.82
N PRO A 101 -15.83 20.77 -5.37
CA PRO A 101 -14.66 21.51 -5.83
C PRO A 101 -13.33 20.86 -5.43
N TRP A 102 -13.30 20.04 -4.37
CA TRP A 102 -12.09 19.32 -3.98
C TRP A 102 -11.56 18.36 -5.06
N ALA A 103 -12.42 17.89 -5.97
CA ALA A 103 -12.02 17.03 -7.08
C ALA A 103 -11.03 17.72 -8.04
N LEU A 104 -11.05 19.03 -8.13
CA LEU A 104 -10.14 19.81 -8.97
C LEU A 104 -8.66 19.70 -8.54
N TRP A 105 -8.40 19.26 -7.32
CA TRP A 105 -7.04 18.97 -6.82
C TRP A 105 -6.50 17.61 -7.23
N LEU A 106 -7.35 16.70 -7.79
CA LEU A 106 -6.91 15.34 -8.20
C LEU A 106 -5.74 15.36 -9.19
N PRO A 107 -5.74 16.19 -10.26
CA PRO A 107 -4.63 16.23 -11.20
C PRO A 107 -3.30 16.61 -10.53
N ALA A 108 -3.34 17.60 -9.62
CA ALA A 108 -2.16 18.03 -8.88
C ALA A 108 -1.65 16.92 -7.93
N ALA A 109 -2.55 16.21 -7.26
CA ALA A 109 -2.21 15.09 -6.40
C ALA A 109 -1.59 13.91 -7.20
N VAL A 110 -2.22 13.52 -8.30
CA VAL A 110 -1.72 12.44 -9.18
C VAL A 110 -0.37 12.81 -9.77
N GLY A 111 -0.21 14.07 -10.23
CA GLY A 111 1.06 14.58 -10.74
C GLY A 111 2.18 14.55 -9.70
N ALA A 112 1.91 15.07 -8.50
CA ALA A 112 2.87 15.10 -7.41
C ALA A 112 3.26 13.67 -6.96
N LEU A 113 2.29 12.79 -6.74
CA LEU A 113 2.54 11.40 -6.34
C LEU A 113 3.29 10.61 -7.42
N GLY A 114 2.93 10.78 -8.70
CA GLY A 114 3.63 10.16 -9.81
C GLY A 114 5.07 10.63 -9.95
N LEU A 115 5.33 11.94 -9.80
CA LEU A 115 6.69 12.50 -9.78
C LEU A 115 7.51 11.98 -8.60
N VAL A 116 6.92 11.91 -7.40
CA VAL A 116 7.60 11.37 -6.22
C VAL A 116 7.93 9.89 -6.42
N SER A 117 7.03 9.08 -7.02
CA SER A 117 7.29 7.68 -7.35
C SER A 117 8.48 7.56 -8.30
N LEU A 118 8.47 8.34 -9.40
CA LEU A 118 9.55 8.36 -10.38
C LEU A 118 10.89 8.81 -9.77
N ALA A 119 10.88 9.88 -8.98
CA ALA A 119 12.07 10.40 -8.31
C ALA A 119 12.61 9.41 -7.25
N THR A 120 11.72 8.71 -6.53
CA THR A 120 12.08 7.68 -5.55
C THR A 120 12.85 6.55 -6.22
N LEU A 121 12.36 6.01 -7.35
CA LEU A 121 13.02 4.91 -8.03
C LEU A 121 14.31 5.34 -8.74
N ASN A 122 14.37 6.59 -9.22
CA ASN A 122 15.60 7.18 -9.70
C ASN A 122 16.64 7.38 -8.58
N ALA A 123 16.23 7.83 -7.40
CA ALA A 123 17.08 7.94 -6.21
C ALA A 123 17.54 6.57 -5.68
N THR A 124 16.68 5.54 -5.82
CA THR A 124 17.03 4.15 -5.51
C THR A 124 18.14 3.64 -6.44
N ARG A 125 18.04 3.90 -7.76
CA ARG A 125 19.10 3.59 -8.71
C ARG A 125 20.41 4.27 -8.37
N ALA A 126 20.35 5.52 -7.90
CA ALA A 126 21.50 6.31 -7.50
C ALA A 126 21.95 6.06 -6.03
N GLU A 127 21.38 5.10 -5.34
CA GLU A 127 21.67 4.72 -3.93
C GLU A 127 21.60 5.89 -2.92
N ARG A 128 20.75 6.90 -3.20
CA ARG A 128 20.61 8.09 -2.35
C ARG A 128 19.71 7.85 -1.14
N TYR A 129 20.08 6.93 -0.27
CA TYR A 129 19.26 6.45 0.84
C TYR A 129 18.86 7.53 1.86
N ARG A 130 19.72 8.55 2.10
CA ARG A 130 19.38 9.68 2.98
C ARG A 130 18.26 10.52 2.40
N GLY A 131 18.32 10.82 1.09
CA GLY A 131 17.25 11.52 0.39
C GLY A 131 15.92 10.75 0.41
N LEU A 132 15.99 9.43 0.22
CA LEU A 132 14.82 8.56 0.31
C LEU A 132 14.16 8.57 1.70
N ALA A 133 14.96 8.53 2.77
CA ALA A 133 14.44 8.61 4.14
C ALA A 133 13.83 9.98 4.43
N ALA A 134 14.52 11.08 4.07
CA ALA A 134 14.03 12.45 4.24
C ALA A 134 12.72 12.67 3.47
N ALA A 135 12.66 12.23 2.22
CA ALA A 135 11.46 12.35 1.40
C ALA A 135 10.24 11.63 2.00
N ARG A 136 10.42 10.44 2.56
CA ARG A 136 9.32 9.72 3.25
C ARG A 136 8.80 10.49 4.45
N VAL A 137 9.70 11.04 5.27
CA VAL A 137 9.33 11.84 6.45
C VAL A 137 8.63 13.13 6.02
N LEU A 138 9.14 13.84 5.01
CA LEU A 138 8.52 15.05 4.48
C LEU A 138 7.15 14.76 3.87
N GLN A 139 7.02 13.70 3.08
CA GLN A 139 5.76 13.37 2.41
C GLN A 139 4.66 13.01 3.42
N HIS A 140 4.93 12.11 4.36
CA HIS A 140 3.90 11.61 5.27
C HIS A 140 3.83 12.43 6.56
N GLY A 141 4.96 12.65 7.22
CA GLY A 141 5.02 13.44 8.44
C GLY A 141 4.76 14.92 8.21
N GLY A 142 5.43 15.50 7.19
CA GLY A 142 5.21 16.88 6.77
C GLY A 142 3.77 17.12 6.32
N GLY A 143 3.16 16.16 5.60
CA GLY A 143 1.76 16.24 5.21
C GLY A 143 0.81 16.32 6.41
N ALA A 144 1.02 15.49 7.42
CA ALA A 144 0.21 15.52 8.64
C ALA A 144 0.41 16.82 9.45
N LEU A 145 1.64 17.34 9.51
CA LEU A 145 1.91 18.63 10.15
C LEU A 145 1.25 19.80 9.42
N LEU A 146 1.32 19.83 8.09
CA LEU A 146 0.65 20.84 7.27
C LEU A 146 -0.88 20.76 7.40
N GLN A 147 -1.45 19.56 7.45
CA GLN A 147 -2.88 19.36 7.74
C GLN A 147 -3.25 19.94 9.10
N ALA A 148 -2.44 19.66 10.14
CA ALA A 148 -2.67 20.20 11.47
C ALA A 148 -2.55 21.73 11.50
N ALA A 149 -1.56 22.30 10.83
CA ALA A 149 -1.38 23.74 10.73
C ALA A 149 -2.56 24.41 9.98
N ALA A 150 -3.00 23.84 8.86
CA ALA A 150 -4.14 24.34 8.10
C ALA A 150 -5.43 24.32 8.92
N GLY A 151 -5.69 23.25 9.70
CA GLY A 151 -6.85 23.17 10.59
C GLY A 151 -6.79 24.14 11.76
N ALA A 152 -5.60 24.37 12.35
CA ALA A 152 -5.41 25.27 13.48
C ALA A 152 -5.64 26.76 13.11
N VAL A 153 -5.34 27.17 11.88
CA VAL A 153 -5.54 28.55 11.41
C VAL A 153 -7.03 28.89 11.23
N GLN A 154 -7.93 27.89 11.23
CA GLN A 154 -9.39 28.06 11.12
C GLN A 154 -9.84 29.02 10.00
N ALA A 155 -9.03 29.17 8.95
CA ALA A 155 -9.44 29.94 7.77
C ALA A 155 -10.64 29.24 7.12
N GLY A 156 -11.62 29.97 6.61
CA GLY A 156 -12.84 29.40 6.02
C GLY A 156 -12.64 28.48 4.82
N TRP A 157 -11.40 28.36 4.33
CA TRP A 157 -10.95 27.41 3.30
C TRP A 157 -10.30 26.13 3.90
N ALA A 158 -10.16 26.07 5.24
CA ALA A 158 -9.36 25.00 5.90
C ALA A 158 -10.00 23.62 5.84
N GLY A 159 -11.34 23.47 5.83
CA GLY A 159 -12.03 22.18 5.80
C GLY A 159 -11.38 21.12 4.89
N VAL A 160 -12.12 20.54 3.97
CA VAL A 160 -11.62 19.51 3.02
C VAL A 160 -10.39 20.00 2.23
N THR A 161 -10.34 21.28 1.86
CA THR A 161 -9.23 21.85 1.06
C THR A 161 -7.90 21.75 1.82
N GLY A 162 -7.87 22.08 3.11
CA GLY A 162 -6.68 21.96 3.94
C GLY A 162 -6.17 20.52 4.03
N LEU A 163 -7.09 19.56 4.21
CA LEU A 163 -6.74 18.12 4.23
C LEU A 163 -6.17 17.61 2.90
N VAL A 164 -6.67 18.13 1.77
CA VAL A 164 -6.30 17.70 0.42
C VAL A 164 -5.01 18.36 -0.06
N VAL A 165 -4.85 19.66 0.14
CA VAL A 165 -3.71 20.45 -0.37
C VAL A 165 -2.43 20.15 0.40
N ALA A 166 -2.51 19.95 1.72
CA ALA A 166 -1.35 19.70 2.57
C ALA A 166 -0.51 18.48 2.12
N PRO A 167 -1.07 17.30 1.81
CA PRO A 167 -0.30 16.18 1.27
C PRO A 167 0.31 16.45 -0.11
N ILE A 168 -0.32 17.28 -0.93
CA ILE A 168 0.24 17.68 -2.24
C ILE A 168 1.49 18.51 -2.03
N LEU A 169 1.43 19.52 -1.16
CA LEU A 169 2.59 20.35 -0.82
C LEU A 169 3.72 19.51 -0.18
N ALA A 170 3.36 18.57 0.69
CA ALA A 170 4.32 17.65 1.29
C ALA A 170 4.98 16.72 0.24
N ALA A 171 4.23 16.27 -0.76
CA ALA A 171 4.77 15.51 -1.87
C ALA A 171 5.74 16.35 -2.72
N LEU A 172 5.44 17.61 -2.96
CA LEU A 172 6.35 18.53 -3.65
C LEU A 172 7.62 18.80 -2.82
N ALA A 173 7.50 18.95 -1.49
CA ALA A 173 8.67 19.08 -0.60
C ALA A 173 9.52 17.79 -0.61
N ALA A 174 8.88 16.62 -0.63
CA ALA A 174 9.57 15.34 -0.77
C ALA A 174 10.30 15.23 -2.11
N LEU A 175 9.69 15.72 -3.20
CA LEU A 175 10.33 15.78 -4.51
C LEU A 175 11.59 16.68 -4.48
N ALA A 176 11.54 17.83 -3.79
CA ALA A 176 12.71 18.69 -3.62
C ALA A 176 13.85 17.97 -2.86
N ALA A 177 13.54 17.16 -1.83
CA ALA A 177 14.54 16.36 -1.10
C ALA A 177 15.12 15.21 -1.93
N LEU A 178 14.31 14.60 -2.82
CA LEU A 178 14.78 13.58 -3.76
C LEU A 178 15.61 14.17 -4.90
N GLY A 179 15.37 15.42 -5.24
CA GLY A 179 15.82 16.07 -6.45
C GLY A 179 15.02 15.64 -7.66
N TRP A 180 15.08 16.44 -8.72
CA TRP A 180 14.42 16.14 -9.98
C TRP A 180 14.88 14.77 -10.53
N PRO A 181 14.01 13.98 -11.18
CA PRO A 181 14.35 12.63 -11.66
C PRO A 181 15.52 12.54 -12.65
N GLY A 182 16.11 13.67 -13.00
CA GLY A 182 17.20 13.77 -13.95
C GLY A 182 16.72 14.16 -15.36
N PRO A 183 17.65 14.31 -16.31
CA PRO A 183 17.32 14.76 -17.66
C PRO A 183 16.41 13.75 -18.35
N ALA A 184 15.38 14.29 -19.00
CA ALA A 184 14.51 13.62 -19.95
C ALA A 184 14.81 14.20 -21.34
N GLY A 185 14.18 13.66 -22.38
CA GLY A 185 14.35 14.15 -23.75
C GLY A 185 15.07 13.14 -24.65
N ALA A 186 14.95 11.85 -24.34
CA ALA A 186 15.42 10.79 -25.24
C ALA A 186 14.66 10.82 -26.58
N PRO A 187 15.34 10.53 -27.70
CA PRO A 187 14.73 10.38 -29.01
C PRO A 187 13.58 9.36 -29.01
N ARG A 188 12.62 9.55 -29.91
CA ARG A 188 11.41 8.70 -29.98
C ARG A 188 11.75 7.21 -30.10
N ALA A 189 12.73 6.87 -30.92
CA ALA A 189 13.15 5.47 -31.12
C ALA A 189 13.66 4.84 -29.83
N GLN A 190 14.40 5.58 -28.99
CA GLN A 190 14.98 5.05 -27.75
C GLN A 190 13.91 4.76 -26.68
N TRP A 191 13.00 5.70 -26.39
CA TRP A 191 11.98 5.43 -25.39
C TRP A 191 10.94 4.41 -25.88
N GLN A 192 10.67 4.29 -27.20
CA GLN A 192 9.84 3.21 -27.74
C GLN A 192 10.53 1.84 -27.61
N ALA A 193 11.85 1.78 -27.85
CA ALA A 193 12.62 0.56 -27.62
C ALA A 193 12.59 0.15 -26.14
N ALA A 194 12.83 1.08 -25.20
CA ALA A 194 12.72 0.83 -23.77
C ALA A 194 11.31 0.36 -23.37
N ALA A 195 10.25 0.95 -23.94
CA ALA A 195 8.88 0.52 -23.71
C ALA A 195 8.64 -0.92 -24.12
N ARG A 196 9.21 -1.37 -25.24
CA ARG A 196 9.07 -2.77 -25.71
C ARG A 196 9.85 -3.75 -24.84
N VAL A 197 11.07 -3.40 -24.44
CA VAL A 197 11.91 -4.23 -23.57
C VAL A 197 11.23 -4.48 -22.22
N HIS A 198 10.62 -3.45 -21.64
CA HIS A 198 9.99 -3.50 -20.32
C HIS A 198 8.47 -3.63 -20.36
N ILE A 199 7.91 -4.18 -21.43
CA ILE A 199 6.45 -4.29 -21.63
C ILE A 199 5.73 -5.13 -20.57
N SER A 200 6.45 -5.96 -19.83
CA SER A 200 5.90 -6.75 -18.72
C SER A 200 5.37 -5.87 -17.57
N PHE A 201 5.92 -4.68 -17.37
CA PHE A 201 5.45 -3.78 -16.29
C PHE A 201 4.03 -3.27 -16.55
N PRO A 202 3.70 -2.65 -17.71
CA PRO A 202 2.33 -2.23 -17.96
C PRO A 202 1.36 -3.39 -18.12
N LEU A 203 1.76 -4.53 -18.66
CA LEU A 203 0.85 -5.66 -18.92
C LEU A 203 0.55 -6.49 -17.66
N LEU A 204 1.50 -6.66 -16.77
CA LEU A 204 1.35 -7.55 -15.61
C LEU A 204 1.33 -6.80 -14.29
N ASN A 205 2.27 -5.86 -14.09
CA ASN A 205 2.43 -5.18 -12.81
C ASN A 205 1.39 -4.06 -12.63
N THR A 206 1.04 -3.33 -13.68
CA THR A 206 0.04 -2.25 -13.60
C THR A 206 -1.35 -2.76 -13.23
N PRO A 207 -1.94 -3.77 -13.90
CA PRO A 207 -3.23 -4.31 -13.51
C PRO A 207 -3.23 -4.88 -12.09
N HIS A 208 -2.18 -5.61 -11.71
CA HIS A 208 -2.05 -6.17 -10.37
C HIS A 208 -2.05 -5.07 -9.30
N ALA A 209 -1.24 -4.02 -9.48
CA ALA A 209 -1.13 -2.94 -8.52
C ALA A 209 -2.40 -2.06 -8.47
N PHE A 210 -3.04 -1.81 -9.63
CA PHE A 210 -4.30 -1.10 -9.71
C PHE A 210 -5.41 -1.83 -8.96
N LEU A 211 -5.58 -3.12 -9.22
CA LEU A 211 -6.56 -3.95 -8.53
C LEU A 211 -6.30 -3.98 -7.02
N GLY A 212 -5.02 -4.02 -6.60
CA GLY A 212 -4.66 -3.97 -5.18
C GLY A 212 -5.11 -2.68 -4.48
N ALA A 213 -5.04 -1.53 -5.16
CA ALA A 213 -5.49 -0.25 -4.63
C ALA A 213 -7.02 -0.02 -4.79
N LEU A 214 -7.65 -0.72 -5.72
CA LEU A 214 -9.05 -0.52 -6.08
C LEU A 214 -10.01 -0.90 -4.94
N GLN A 215 -9.68 -1.90 -4.12
CA GLN A 215 -10.51 -2.34 -3.00
C GLN A 215 -10.83 -1.20 -2.03
N ASP A 216 -9.81 -0.48 -1.58
CA ASP A 216 -9.99 0.63 -0.63
C ASP A 216 -10.76 1.80 -1.28
N THR A 217 -10.52 2.06 -2.56
CA THR A 217 -11.25 3.08 -3.34
C THR A 217 -12.73 2.71 -3.48
N LEU A 218 -13.04 1.46 -3.87
CA LEU A 218 -14.42 1.00 -3.98
C LEU A 218 -15.15 1.01 -2.64
N ALA A 219 -14.48 0.57 -1.57
CA ALA A 219 -15.07 0.58 -0.24
C ALA A 219 -15.49 2.00 0.18
N LEU A 220 -14.59 2.96 0.06
CA LEU A 220 -14.88 4.36 0.40
C LEU A 220 -15.95 4.98 -0.51
N ALA A 221 -15.91 4.69 -1.82
CA ALA A 221 -16.90 5.18 -2.77
C ALA A 221 -18.30 4.60 -2.49
N LEU A 222 -18.42 3.30 -2.22
CA LEU A 222 -19.69 2.65 -1.88
C LEU A 222 -20.27 3.21 -0.57
N ILE A 223 -19.44 3.36 0.47
CA ILE A 223 -19.89 3.91 1.76
C ILE A 223 -20.30 5.37 1.60
N ALA A 224 -19.50 6.19 0.91
CA ALA A 224 -19.83 7.58 0.67
C ALA A 224 -21.12 7.75 -0.15
N ALA A 225 -21.36 6.88 -1.14
CA ALA A 225 -22.56 6.88 -1.95
C ALA A 225 -23.81 6.44 -1.17
N ALA A 226 -23.68 5.44 -0.30
CA ALA A 226 -24.82 4.88 0.43
C ALA A 226 -25.18 5.64 1.71
N LEU A 227 -24.17 6.10 2.46
CA LEU A 227 -24.33 6.66 3.82
C LEU A 227 -23.77 8.07 3.98
N GLY A 228 -23.21 8.63 2.92
CA GLY A 228 -22.60 9.95 2.93
C GLY A 228 -21.14 9.99 3.39
N PRO A 229 -20.53 11.20 3.29
CA PRO A 229 -19.10 11.37 3.53
C PRO A 229 -18.69 11.11 4.98
N ALA A 230 -19.51 11.44 5.97
CA ALA A 230 -19.19 11.22 7.39
C ALA A 230 -18.96 9.73 7.70
N ALA A 231 -19.79 8.83 7.13
CA ALA A 231 -19.60 7.39 7.28
C ALA A 231 -18.32 6.90 6.60
N ALA A 232 -17.97 7.46 5.42
CA ALA A 232 -16.70 7.18 4.76
C ALA A 232 -15.50 7.69 5.58
N GLY A 233 -15.65 8.82 6.28
CA GLY A 233 -14.66 9.35 7.22
C GLY A 233 -14.41 8.40 8.40
N ALA A 234 -15.48 7.94 9.03
CA ALA A 234 -15.43 6.96 10.12
C ALA A 234 -14.76 5.65 9.66
N TRP A 235 -15.11 5.15 8.48
CA TRP A 235 -14.49 3.96 7.88
C TRP A 235 -13.00 4.15 7.63
N GLY A 236 -12.63 5.25 6.95
CA GLY A 236 -11.24 5.53 6.61
C GLY A 236 -10.35 5.72 7.84
N LEU A 237 -10.83 6.47 8.86
CA LEU A 237 -10.14 6.63 10.13
C LEU A 237 -9.98 5.29 10.84
N ALA A 238 -11.06 4.53 10.99
CA ALA A 238 -11.02 3.23 11.65
C ALA A 238 -10.00 2.31 10.99
N LEU A 239 -10.07 2.08 9.67
CA LEU A 239 -9.12 1.21 8.97
C LEU A 239 -7.68 1.69 9.04
N ARG A 240 -7.44 3.00 8.99
CA ARG A 240 -6.09 3.56 9.13
C ARG A 240 -5.43 3.15 10.44
N TYR A 241 -6.15 3.26 11.55
CA TYR A 241 -5.63 2.92 12.88
C TYR A 241 -5.63 1.41 13.12
N LEU A 242 -6.66 0.72 12.69
CA LEU A 242 -6.79 -0.73 12.88
C LEU A 242 -5.74 -1.53 12.10
N LYS A 243 -5.38 -1.08 10.87
CA LYS A 243 -4.34 -1.74 10.06
C LYS A 243 -2.92 -1.38 10.47
N ALA A 244 -2.70 -0.31 11.27
CA ALA A 244 -1.36 0.15 11.63
C ALA A 244 -0.51 -0.91 12.36
N PRO A 245 -1.01 -1.65 13.37
CA PRO A 245 -0.25 -2.72 14.01
C PRO A 245 0.17 -3.83 13.02
N ALA A 246 -0.74 -4.23 12.11
CA ALA A 246 -0.47 -5.23 11.09
C ALA A 246 0.63 -4.79 10.12
N THR A 247 0.67 -3.51 9.77
CA THR A 247 1.69 -2.95 8.87
C THR A 247 3.06 -2.93 9.54
N LEU A 248 3.14 -2.51 10.81
CA LEU A 248 4.40 -2.39 11.56
C LEU A 248 4.97 -3.77 11.90
N VAL A 249 4.16 -4.62 12.54
CA VAL A 249 4.59 -5.97 12.95
C VAL A 249 4.76 -6.87 11.74
N GLY A 250 3.84 -6.80 10.78
CA GLY A 250 3.87 -7.59 9.56
C GLY A 250 5.14 -7.35 8.74
N GLY A 251 5.57 -6.09 8.60
CA GLY A 251 6.82 -5.74 7.92
C GLY A 251 8.04 -6.35 8.59
N ALA A 252 8.16 -6.24 9.93
CA ALA A 252 9.26 -6.78 10.70
C ALA A 252 9.31 -8.33 10.63
N VAL A 253 8.15 -8.97 10.80
CA VAL A 253 8.06 -10.44 10.74
C VAL A 253 8.39 -10.95 9.33
N SER A 254 7.89 -10.30 8.28
CA SER A 254 8.17 -10.67 6.89
C SER A 254 9.66 -10.64 6.56
N GLN A 255 10.38 -9.63 7.06
CA GLN A 255 11.84 -9.49 6.84
C GLN A 255 12.65 -10.63 7.47
N VAL A 256 12.18 -11.21 8.57
CA VAL A 256 12.83 -12.35 9.24
C VAL A 256 12.36 -13.68 8.66
N LEU A 257 11.08 -13.78 8.35
CA LEU A 257 10.45 -15.01 7.89
C LEU A 257 10.92 -15.42 6.48
N TYR A 258 10.97 -14.44 5.56
CA TYR A 258 11.29 -14.69 4.15
C TYR A 258 12.68 -15.37 3.95
N PRO A 259 13.78 -14.80 4.46
CA PRO A 259 15.10 -15.42 4.30
C PRO A 259 15.18 -16.84 4.91
N ARG A 260 14.52 -17.06 6.06
CA ARG A 260 14.49 -18.39 6.70
C ARG A 260 13.73 -19.41 5.87
N LEU A 261 12.59 -19.02 5.26
CA LEU A 261 11.84 -19.90 4.37
C LEU A 261 12.66 -20.28 3.13
N VAL A 262 13.38 -19.31 2.55
CA VAL A 262 14.27 -19.56 1.39
C VAL A 262 15.40 -20.53 1.76
N GLN A 263 16.00 -20.41 2.96
CA GLN A 263 17.04 -21.32 3.44
C GLN A 263 16.55 -22.76 3.60
N PHE A 264 15.28 -23.00 3.96
CA PHE A 264 14.73 -24.36 4.06
C PHE A 264 14.47 -25.03 2.70
N GLY A 265 14.72 -24.33 1.59
CA GLY A 265 14.51 -24.82 0.24
C GLY A 265 13.03 -24.96 -0.09
N ALA A 266 12.56 -24.15 -1.04
CA ALA A 266 11.28 -24.38 -1.69
C ALA A 266 11.57 -24.92 -3.09
N THR A 267 11.07 -26.10 -3.38
CA THR A 267 10.95 -26.56 -4.76
C THR A 267 9.53 -26.25 -5.21
N GLY A 268 9.32 -25.78 -6.44
CA GLY A 268 8.01 -25.39 -6.95
C GLY A 268 6.88 -26.43 -6.83
N ALA A 269 7.20 -27.65 -6.37
CA ALA A 269 6.28 -28.75 -6.13
C ALA A 269 5.81 -28.88 -4.67
N GLY A 270 6.44 -28.16 -3.70
CA GLY A 270 6.08 -28.31 -2.28
C GLY A 270 7.04 -27.60 -1.33
N CYS A 271 6.76 -27.68 -0.02
CA CYS A 271 7.60 -27.14 1.04
C CYS A 271 8.24 -28.26 1.89
N THR A 272 9.34 -27.97 2.58
CA THR A 272 9.91 -28.88 3.57
C THR A 272 9.04 -28.93 4.83
N SER A 273 9.13 -30.02 5.60
CA SER A 273 8.46 -30.13 6.90
C SER A 273 8.89 -29.03 7.88
N ALA A 274 10.17 -28.63 7.85
CA ALA A 274 10.72 -27.56 8.66
C ALA A 274 10.13 -26.18 8.26
N ALA A 275 10.02 -25.89 6.95
CA ALA A 275 9.40 -24.67 6.44
C ALA A 275 7.93 -24.59 6.87
N ARG A 276 7.16 -25.68 6.72
CA ARG A 276 5.77 -25.74 7.15
C ARG A 276 5.63 -25.55 8.66
N ALA A 277 6.47 -26.19 9.46
CA ALA A 277 6.49 -26.02 10.90
C ALA A 277 6.79 -24.56 11.31
N LEU A 278 7.72 -23.90 10.63
CA LEU A 278 8.01 -22.47 10.86
C LEU A 278 6.80 -21.61 10.56
N VAL A 279 6.11 -21.83 9.43
CA VAL A 279 4.89 -21.07 9.07
C VAL A 279 3.81 -21.27 10.13
N LEU A 280 3.56 -22.52 10.57
CA LEU A 280 2.55 -22.82 11.59
C LEU A 280 2.88 -22.17 12.95
N ARG A 281 4.14 -22.21 13.37
CA ARG A 281 4.60 -21.54 14.62
C ARG A 281 4.42 -20.02 14.52
N THR A 282 4.77 -19.43 13.37
CA THR A 282 4.57 -18.00 13.13
C THR A 282 3.09 -17.63 13.15
N MET A 283 2.22 -18.43 12.50
CA MET A 283 0.77 -18.24 12.56
C MET A 283 0.23 -18.30 13.99
N ALA A 284 0.64 -19.30 14.77
CA ALA A 284 0.21 -19.46 16.16
C ALA A 284 0.64 -18.28 17.04
N LEU A 285 1.90 -17.82 16.88
CA LEU A 285 2.42 -16.66 17.61
C LEU A 285 1.66 -15.38 17.26
N LEU A 286 1.43 -15.14 15.96
CA LEU A 286 0.68 -13.97 15.51
C LEU A 286 -0.79 -14.02 15.94
N ALA A 287 -1.41 -15.20 15.94
CA ALA A 287 -2.77 -15.39 16.45
C ALA A 287 -2.86 -15.09 17.97
N LEU A 288 -1.86 -15.55 18.72
CA LEU A 288 -1.76 -15.24 20.16
C LEU A 288 -1.62 -13.73 20.40
N LEU A 289 -0.80 -13.03 19.61
CA LEU A 289 -0.64 -11.57 19.68
C LEU A 289 -1.87 -10.80 19.17
N ALA A 290 -2.61 -11.36 18.22
CA ALA A 290 -3.86 -10.77 17.71
C ALA A 290 -5.01 -10.87 18.73
N THR A 291 -5.02 -11.88 19.60
CA THR A 291 -6.11 -12.10 20.56
C THR A 291 -6.38 -10.90 21.47
N PRO A 292 -5.38 -10.31 22.19
CA PRO A 292 -5.62 -9.13 23.01
C PRO A 292 -6.02 -7.91 22.19
N LEU A 293 -5.53 -7.78 20.93
CA LEU A 293 -5.95 -6.71 20.03
C LEU A 293 -7.43 -6.83 19.69
N VAL A 294 -7.88 -8.03 19.31
CA VAL A 294 -9.30 -8.31 18.99
C VAL A 294 -10.18 -8.09 20.21
N ALA A 295 -9.78 -8.62 21.37
CA ALA A 295 -10.51 -8.46 22.63
C ALA A 295 -10.62 -6.98 23.03
N GLY A 296 -9.51 -6.23 22.95
CA GLY A 296 -9.49 -4.80 23.24
C GLY A 296 -10.43 -4.00 22.33
N LEU A 297 -10.39 -4.26 21.01
CA LEU A 297 -11.29 -3.60 20.07
C LEU A 297 -12.76 -3.98 20.29
N TRP A 298 -13.03 -5.23 20.65
CA TRP A 298 -14.39 -5.72 20.89
C TRP A 298 -15.04 -5.04 22.10
N TRP A 299 -14.32 -4.94 23.21
CA TRP A 299 -14.87 -4.39 24.45
C TRP A 299 -14.68 -2.88 24.57
N LEU A 300 -13.54 -2.36 24.18
CA LEU A 300 -13.16 -0.96 24.39
C LEU A 300 -13.28 -0.09 23.14
N GLY A 301 -13.51 -0.69 21.94
CA GLY A 301 -13.48 0.03 20.67
C GLY A 301 -14.23 1.37 20.67
N PRO A 302 -15.54 1.41 20.97
CA PRO A 302 -16.30 2.67 20.96
C PRO A 302 -15.73 3.71 21.91
N GLY A 303 -15.50 3.34 23.18
CA GLY A 303 -14.97 4.25 24.19
C GLY A 303 -13.54 4.72 23.90
N LEU A 304 -12.70 3.82 23.37
CA LEU A 304 -11.33 4.14 23.00
C LEU A 304 -11.28 5.17 21.85
N PHE A 305 -12.14 5.01 20.83
CA PHE A 305 -12.19 5.95 19.72
C PHE A 305 -12.78 7.30 20.13
N ALA A 306 -13.86 7.31 20.93
CA ALA A 306 -14.43 8.54 21.48
C ALA A 306 -13.43 9.29 22.37
N TRP A 307 -12.67 8.58 23.20
CA TRP A 307 -11.63 9.18 24.04
C TRP A 307 -10.45 9.73 23.22
N ALA A 308 -9.95 8.93 22.27
CA ALA A 308 -8.77 9.31 21.49
C ALA A 308 -9.07 10.42 20.46
N PHE A 309 -10.19 10.29 19.73
CA PHE A 309 -10.49 11.10 18.56
C PHE A 309 -11.61 12.12 18.80
N GLY A 310 -12.35 11.99 19.86
CA GLY A 310 -13.50 12.83 20.19
C GLY A 310 -14.84 12.11 20.03
N PRO A 311 -15.92 12.61 20.66
CA PRO A 311 -17.24 11.97 20.69
C PRO A 311 -17.86 11.81 19.29
N GLU A 312 -17.56 12.69 18.36
CA GLU A 312 -18.04 12.62 16.98
C GLU A 312 -17.54 11.36 16.21
N TRP A 313 -16.52 10.68 16.76
CA TRP A 313 -15.90 9.49 16.18
C TRP A 313 -16.32 8.18 16.84
N GLU A 314 -17.34 8.20 17.70
CA GLU A 314 -17.90 6.99 18.33
C GLU A 314 -18.35 5.96 17.29
N ALA A 315 -18.92 6.42 16.15
CA ALA A 315 -19.28 5.56 15.05
C ALA A 315 -18.08 4.79 14.46
N ALA A 316 -16.90 5.40 14.41
CA ALA A 316 -15.65 4.72 14.00
C ALA A 316 -15.23 3.67 15.04
N GLY A 317 -15.48 3.91 16.33
CA GLY A 317 -15.26 2.93 17.40
C GLY A 317 -16.23 1.75 17.34
N GLY A 318 -17.50 1.99 17.03
CA GLY A 318 -18.48 0.94 16.77
C GLY A 318 -18.09 0.07 15.58
N LEU A 319 -17.57 0.70 14.52
CA LEU A 319 -17.01 0.00 13.36
C LEU A 319 -15.74 -0.78 13.74
N ALA A 320 -14.86 -0.24 14.58
CA ALA A 320 -13.66 -0.94 15.06
C ALA A 320 -14.03 -2.23 15.81
N ARG A 321 -15.10 -2.21 16.62
CA ARG A 321 -15.67 -3.42 17.22
C ARG A 321 -16.15 -4.42 16.16
N ALA A 322 -16.93 -3.97 15.19
CA ALA A 322 -17.45 -4.83 14.14
C ALA A 322 -16.35 -5.45 13.26
N LEU A 323 -15.28 -4.72 13.01
CA LEU A 323 -14.12 -5.17 12.24
C LEU A 323 -13.05 -5.91 13.07
N ALA A 324 -13.21 -6.03 14.39
CA ALA A 324 -12.16 -6.56 15.27
C ALA A 324 -11.65 -7.94 14.81
N LEU A 325 -12.56 -8.87 14.47
CA LEU A 325 -12.19 -10.20 13.99
C LEU A 325 -11.44 -10.13 12.66
N TYR A 326 -11.91 -9.35 11.69
CA TYR A 326 -11.22 -9.14 10.42
C TYR A 326 -9.81 -8.62 10.63
N ILE A 327 -9.64 -7.62 11.50
CA ILE A 327 -8.33 -7.01 11.79
C ILE A 327 -7.39 -8.01 12.45
N GLY A 328 -7.86 -8.83 13.40
CA GLY A 328 -7.05 -9.88 14.01
C GLY A 328 -6.56 -10.91 12.99
N LEU A 329 -7.45 -11.36 12.10
CA LEU A 329 -7.11 -12.29 11.04
C LEU A 329 -6.18 -11.66 10.00
N HIS A 330 -6.40 -10.40 9.65
CA HIS A 330 -5.52 -9.63 8.75
C HIS A 330 -4.13 -9.42 9.36
N PHE A 331 -4.04 -9.19 10.67
CA PHE A 331 -2.77 -9.10 11.39
C PHE A 331 -1.94 -10.38 11.27
N VAL A 332 -2.59 -11.55 11.35
CA VAL A 332 -1.94 -12.84 11.14
C VAL A 332 -1.57 -13.04 9.66
N ALA A 333 -2.45 -12.71 8.74
CA ALA A 333 -2.28 -12.95 7.30
C ALA A 333 -1.22 -12.04 6.66
N SER A 334 -1.10 -10.78 7.12
CA SER A 334 -0.24 -9.76 6.52
C SER A 334 1.23 -10.22 6.35
N PRO A 335 1.94 -10.71 7.38
CA PRO A 335 3.32 -11.17 7.23
C PRO A 335 3.44 -12.50 6.47
N LEU A 336 2.38 -13.29 6.38
CA LEU A 336 2.41 -14.57 5.68
C LEU A 336 2.34 -14.42 4.14
N GLY A 337 2.12 -13.23 3.62
CA GLY A 337 2.18 -12.96 2.19
C GLY A 337 3.53 -13.34 1.56
N VAL A 338 4.64 -13.27 2.31
CA VAL A 338 5.96 -13.69 1.83
C VAL A 338 6.10 -15.20 1.66
N VAL A 339 5.22 -16.01 2.28
CA VAL A 339 5.25 -17.47 2.16
C VAL A 339 4.99 -17.89 0.71
N THR A 340 4.04 -17.24 0.06
CA THR A 340 3.71 -17.52 -1.35
C THR A 340 4.86 -17.19 -2.31
N LEU A 341 5.66 -16.17 -1.96
CA LEU A 341 6.87 -15.81 -2.70
C LEU A 341 7.96 -16.86 -2.48
N ALA A 342 8.21 -17.23 -1.21
CA ALA A 342 9.22 -18.24 -0.87
C ALA A 342 8.90 -19.62 -1.48
N TRP A 343 7.63 -19.96 -1.59
CA TRP A 343 7.16 -21.22 -2.18
C TRP A 343 6.87 -21.14 -3.68
N GLN A 344 7.27 -20.04 -4.34
CA GLN A 344 7.10 -19.80 -5.79
C GLN A 344 5.64 -19.95 -6.27
N ALA A 345 4.68 -19.65 -5.42
CA ALA A 345 3.24 -19.81 -5.64
C ALA A 345 2.55 -18.51 -6.07
N GLN A 346 3.21 -17.66 -6.90
CA GLN A 346 2.71 -16.32 -7.27
C GLN A 346 1.35 -16.36 -7.98
N ALA A 347 1.12 -17.36 -8.85
CA ALA A 347 -0.16 -17.51 -9.53
C ALA A 347 -1.31 -17.80 -8.55
N TRP A 348 -1.04 -18.60 -7.51
CA TRP A 348 -2.00 -18.85 -6.44
C TRP A 348 -2.21 -17.59 -5.60
N ALA A 349 -1.16 -16.84 -5.28
CA ALA A 349 -1.23 -15.59 -4.55
C ALA A 349 -2.10 -14.55 -5.28
N LEU A 350 -1.97 -14.44 -6.62
CA LEU A 350 -2.81 -13.55 -7.42
C LEU A 350 -4.29 -13.96 -7.36
N LYS A 351 -4.61 -15.26 -7.55
CA LYS A 351 -5.98 -15.77 -7.43
C LYS A 351 -6.55 -15.48 -6.04
N LEU A 352 -5.76 -15.72 -5.00
CA LEU A 352 -6.12 -15.44 -3.62
C LEU A 352 -6.44 -13.95 -3.41
N ALA A 353 -5.59 -13.05 -3.90
CA ALA A 353 -5.82 -11.61 -3.79
C ALA A 353 -7.12 -11.19 -4.49
N LEU A 354 -7.38 -11.66 -5.72
CA LEU A 354 -8.60 -11.35 -6.45
C LEU A 354 -9.86 -11.86 -5.74
N VAL A 355 -9.83 -13.09 -5.25
CA VAL A 355 -10.94 -13.67 -4.48
C VAL A 355 -11.16 -12.88 -3.19
N GLY A 356 -10.09 -12.57 -2.45
CA GLY A 356 -10.18 -11.80 -1.20
C GLY A 356 -10.78 -10.41 -1.42
N GLN A 357 -10.38 -9.71 -2.49
CA GLN A 357 -10.95 -8.41 -2.85
C GLN A 357 -12.42 -8.51 -3.22
N ALA A 358 -12.79 -9.49 -4.04
CA ALA A 358 -14.20 -9.71 -4.42
C ALA A 358 -15.06 -10.03 -3.19
N VAL A 359 -14.62 -10.95 -2.32
CA VAL A 359 -15.32 -11.30 -1.07
C VAL A 359 -15.47 -10.06 -0.19
N PHE A 360 -14.44 -9.25 -0.04
CA PHE A 360 -14.47 -8.04 0.78
C PHE A 360 -15.51 -7.04 0.24
N VAL A 361 -15.45 -6.70 -1.07
CA VAL A 361 -16.34 -5.69 -1.68
C VAL A 361 -17.79 -6.17 -1.69
N VAL A 362 -18.04 -7.45 -2.00
CA VAL A 362 -19.41 -8.03 -1.98
C VAL A 362 -19.97 -8.02 -0.56
N ALA A 363 -19.19 -8.48 0.43
CA ALA A 363 -19.62 -8.46 1.82
C ALA A 363 -19.90 -7.04 2.33
N LEU A 364 -19.05 -6.07 1.95
CA LEU A 364 -19.25 -4.66 2.25
C LEU A 364 -20.58 -4.17 1.68
N ALA A 365 -20.84 -4.39 0.39
CA ALA A 365 -22.05 -3.93 -0.29
C ALA A 365 -23.32 -4.55 0.31
N LEU A 366 -23.32 -5.86 0.58
CA LEU A 366 -24.43 -6.54 1.24
C LEU A 366 -24.65 -6.03 2.66
N GLY A 367 -23.56 -5.86 3.43
CA GLY A 367 -23.64 -5.36 4.80
C GLY A 367 -24.16 -3.93 4.88
N LEU A 368 -23.77 -3.05 3.92
CA LEU A 368 -24.30 -1.69 3.78
C LEU A 368 -25.83 -1.70 3.55
N ALA A 369 -26.31 -2.59 2.67
CA ALA A 369 -27.73 -2.68 2.34
C ALA A 369 -28.59 -3.14 3.53
N TRP A 370 -28.06 -3.99 4.41
CA TRP A 370 -28.84 -4.57 5.51
C TRP A 370 -28.74 -3.85 6.84
N GLY A 371 -27.59 -3.24 7.14
CA GLY A 371 -27.34 -2.68 8.45
C GLY A 371 -26.44 -1.44 8.46
N GLY A 372 -26.38 -0.74 7.34
CA GLY A 372 -25.59 0.47 7.22
C GLY A 372 -24.09 0.23 7.52
N LEU A 373 -23.43 1.19 8.17
CA LEU A 373 -22.01 1.12 8.44
C LEU A 373 -21.63 -0.04 9.37
N ALA A 374 -22.42 -0.27 10.41
CA ALA A 374 -22.20 -1.40 11.33
C ALA A 374 -22.41 -2.75 10.63
N GLY A 375 -23.47 -2.87 9.84
CA GLY A 375 -23.74 -4.06 9.02
C GLY A 375 -22.61 -4.37 8.05
N ALA A 376 -22.02 -3.34 7.41
CA ALA A 376 -20.84 -3.47 6.58
C ALA A 376 -19.65 -4.06 7.35
N GLY A 377 -19.37 -3.54 8.56
CA GLY A 377 -18.30 -4.05 9.42
C GLY A 377 -18.48 -5.52 9.80
N TRP A 378 -19.67 -5.91 10.22
CA TRP A 378 -19.99 -7.31 10.58
C TRP A 378 -19.95 -8.25 9.39
N ALA A 379 -20.51 -7.85 8.24
CA ALA A 379 -20.52 -8.66 7.03
C ALA A 379 -19.09 -8.89 6.51
N VAL A 380 -18.26 -7.84 6.48
CA VAL A 380 -16.84 -7.95 6.12
C VAL A 380 -16.11 -8.87 7.10
N SER A 381 -16.31 -8.71 8.41
CA SER A 381 -15.68 -9.58 9.40
C SER A 381 -16.04 -11.04 9.23
N GLY A 382 -17.31 -11.36 9.02
CA GLY A 382 -17.79 -12.74 8.83
C GLY A 382 -17.25 -13.36 7.52
N ALA A 383 -17.38 -12.65 6.40
CA ALA A 383 -16.94 -13.13 5.10
C ALA A 383 -15.40 -13.30 5.06
N MET A 384 -14.66 -12.34 5.62
CA MET A 384 -13.21 -12.40 5.67
C MET A 384 -12.71 -13.44 6.68
N ALA A 385 -13.48 -13.77 7.73
CA ALA A 385 -13.15 -14.88 8.61
C ALA A 385 -13.17 -16.23 7.88
N LEU A 386 -14.17 -16.46 7.04
CA LEU A 386 -14.24 -17.64 6.17
C LEU A 386 -13.09 -17.68 5.17
N TYR A 387 -12.82 -16.54 4.51
CA TYR A 387 -11.73 -16.41 3.55
C TYR A 387 -10.35 -16.67 4.19
N PHE A 388 -10.04 -16.03 5.31
CA PHE A 388 -8.76 -16.25 6.01
C PHE A 388 -8.66 -17.64 6.64
N GLY A 389 -9.77 -18.19 7.15
CA GLY A 389 -9.83 -19.57 7.60
C GLY A 389 -9.45 -20.56 6.50
N TRP A 390 -9.98 -20.36 5.29
CA TRP A 390 -9.59 -21.14 4.12
C TRP A 390 -8.11 -20.91 3.76
N TYR A 391 -7.65 -19.65 3.72
CA TYR A 391 -6.24 -19.31 3.44
C TYR A 391 -5.28 -20.00 4.40
N PHE A 392 -5.51 -19.88 5.71
CA PHE A 392 -4.66 -20.51 6.73
C PHE A 392 -4.70 -22.03 6.65
N SER A 393 -5.86 -22.62 6.39
CA SER A 393 -5.99 -24.08 6.21
C SER A 393 -5.19 -24.56 5.00
N ARG A 394 -5.15 -23.78 3.91
CA ARG A 394 -4.35 -24.10 2.72
C ARG A 394 -2.85 -23.99 3.00
N LEU A 395 -2.40 -22.97 3.72
CA LEU A 395 -1.00 -22.87 4.14
C LEU A 395 -0.59 -24.03 5.07
N ALA A 396 -1.45 -24.39 6.02
CA ALA A 396 -1.19 -25.48 6.96
C ALA A 396 -1.10 -26.85 6.27
N ARG A 397 -1.87 -27.04 5.20
CA ARG A 397 -1.92 -28.28 4.40
C ARG A 397 -1.13 -28.18 3.10
N TRP A 398 -0.20 -27.22 2.98
CA TRP A 398 0.60 -27.09 1.76
C TRP A 398 1.35 -28.39 1.48
N PRO A 399 1.40 -28.87 0.21
CA PRO A 399 2.07 -30.11 -0.12
C PRO A 399 3.51 -30.12 0.39
N LEU A 400 3.93 -31.26 0.97
CA LEU A 400 5.34 -31.46 1.26
C LEU A 400 6.03 -31.87 -0.03
N ALA A 401 7.21 -31.30 -0.27
CA ALA A 401 8.08 -31.79 -1.33
C ALA A 401 8.39 -33.26 -1.04
N ALA A 402 8.23 -34.14 -2.04
CA ALA A 402 8.76 -35.50 -1.95
C ALA A 402 10.24 -35.35 -1.56
N THR A 403 10.67 -36.11 -0.57
CA THR A 403 12.07 -36.10 -0.10
C THR A 403 12.97 -36.30 -1.32
N ALA A 404 13.52 -35.18 -1.83
CA ALA A 404 14.58 -35.30 -2.82
C ALA A 404 15.68 -36.07 -2.14
N GLY A 405 16.04 -37.24 -2.69
CA GLY A 405 17.26 -37.92 -2.30
C GLY A 405 18.40 -36.91 -2.29
N PRO A 406 19.53 -37.20 -1.61
CA PRO A 406 20.62 -36.26 -1.42
C PRO A 406 20.91 -35.57 -2.76
N VAL A 407 20.83 -34.24 -2.79
CA VAL A 407 21.23 -33.44 -3.96
C VAL A 407 22.71 -33.81 -4.18
N VAL A 408 22.95 -34.70 -5.11
CA VAL A 408 24.31 -34.92 -5.65
C VAL A 408 24.66 -33.59 -6.28
N ALA A 409 25.52 -32.82 -5.62
CA ALA A 409 26.05 -31.58 -6.14
C ALA A 409 26.56 -31.89 -7.55
N ALA A 410 25.91 -31.27 -8.55
CA ALA A 410 26.41 -31.37 -9.92
C ALA A 410 27.87 -30.93 -9.91
N PRO A 411 28.80 -31.72 -10.49
CA PRO A 411 30.19 -31.36 -10.52
C PRO A 411 30.31 -30.00 -11.20
N VAL A 412 30.94 -29.06 -10.51
CA VAL A 412 31.30 -27.74 -11.06
C VAL A 412 32.14 -28.04 -12.31
N ALA A 413 31.60 -27.74 -13.47
CA ALA A 413 32.33 -27.84 -14.72
C ALA A 413 33.64 -27.04 -14.58
N PRO A 414 34.81 -27.61 -14.89
CA PRO A 414 36.05 -26.88 -14.81
C PRO A 414 35.99 -25.67 -15.73
N ALA A 415 36.33 -24.48 -15.20
CA ALA A 415 36.48 -23.26 -15.97
C ALA A 415 37.42 -23.53 -17.15
N HIS A 416 36.91 -23.40 -18.36
CA HIS A 416 37.76 -23.41 -19.56
C HIS A 416 38.74 -22.24 -19.44
N VAL A 417 39.96 -22.57 -19.07
CA VAL A 417 41.14 -21.70 -19.23
C VAL A 417 41.30 -21.50 -20.74
N ILE A 418 40.89 -20.33 -21.21
CA ILE A 418 41.25 -19.88 -22.56
C ILE A 418 42.74 -19.52 -22.48
N GLY A 419 43.57 -20.48 -22.84
CA GLY A 419 45.01 -20.30 -23.02
C GLY A 419 45.23 -19.33 -24.19
N GLY A 420 45.91 -18.24 -23.91
CA GLY A 420 46.50 -17.41 -24.93
C GLY A 420 47.71 -18.12 -25.54
N ALA A 421 47.93 -17.93 -26.81
CA ALA A 421 49.20 -18.13 -27.49
C ALA A 421 49.14 -17.43 -28.84
N PRO A 422 50.30 -17.18 -29.45
CA PRO A 422 51.34 -16.19 -29.14
C PRO A 422 51.26 -14.96 -30.02
#